data_f0fc6b7458bc87110d5ec73b38f1bcd2
#
_entry.id   f0fc6b7458bc87110d5ec73b38f1bcd2
#
_cell.length_a   1.000
_cell.length_b   1.000
_cell.length_c   1.000
_cell.angle_alpha   90.00
_cell.angle_beta   90.00
_cell.angle_gamma   90.00
#
_symmetry.space_group_name_H-M   'P 1'
#
loop_
_entity.id
_entity.type
_entity.pdbx_description
1 polymer ?
#
loop_
_entity_poly.entity_id
_entity_poly.type
_entity_poly.pdbx_seq_one_letter_code
_entity_poly.pdbx_strand_id
1 'polypeptide(L)'
;RADPLLHQMHARAPWFVTWDDHEFDNNCADDISEEKGIDPAVYLQRRADAYQAYYEMMPLRRRSLPKGPHLQLYRQASFGRLANFMVLDERQYRSDQPNGDGKHPLNKAALNPSNSMLGAKQRNWLYRSLLQSESKWNVMAQQVMMGMVGFPTDGEPSVYSMDQWPGY
;
A
#
# COMPACT_ATOMS: atom_id res chain seq x y z
N ARG A 1 -11.29 11.51 15.61
CA ARG A 1 -12.54 12.30 15.79
C ARG A 1 -12.45 13.32 16.92
N ALA A 2 -11.49 13.17 17.82
CA ALA A 2 -11.29 14.10 18.95
C ALA A 2 -10.59 15.42 18.55
N ASP A 3 -9.87 15.46 17.42
CA ASP A 3 -9.23 16.67 16.93
C ASP A 3 -10.21 17.52 16.10
N PRO A 4 -10.60 18.71 16.60
CA PRO A 4 -11.56 19.56 15.92
C PRO A 4 -11.03 20.18 14.62
N LEU A 5 -9.70 20.38 14.50
CA LEU A 5 -9.10 20.94 13.28
C LEU A 5 -9.06 19.91 12.17
N LEU A 6 -8.68 18.67 12.47
CA LEU A 6 -8.73 17.55 11.52
C LEU A 6 -10.17 17.31 11.06
N HIS A 7 -11.14 17.35 11.96
CA HIS A 7 -12.56 17.22 11.62
C HIS A 7 -13.01 18.33 10.66
N GLN A 8 -12.60 19.58 10.89
CA GLN A 8 -12.90 20.70 9.99
C GLN A 8 -12.23 20.51 8.62
N MET A 9 -11.00 20.02 8.55
CA MET A 9 -10.32 19.75 7.30
C MET A 9 -11.02 18.67 6.49
N HIS A 10 -11.47 17.58 7.11
CA HIS A 10 -12.27 16.54 6.45
C HIS A 10 -13.61 17.08 5.90
N ALA A 11 -14.20 18.07 6.56
CA ALA A 11 -15.46 18.70 6.11
C ALA A 11 -15.26 19.74 4.99
N ARG A 12 -14.04 20.26 4.79
CA ARG A 12 -13.75 21.35 3.86
C ARG A 12 -13.31 20.92 2.47
N ALA A 13 -12.76 19.72 2.33
CA ALA A 13 -12.20 19.26 1.06
C ALA A 13 -12.51 17.77 0.83
N PRO A 14 -12.62 17.32 -0.44
CA PRO A 14 -12.63 15.91 -0.75
C PRO A 14 -11.24 15.30 -0.48
N TRP A 15 -11.22 14.05 -0.01
CA TRP A 15 -10.01 13.32 0.31
C TRP A 15 -9.85 12.09 -0.56
N PHE A 16 -8.64 11.90 -1.08
CA PHE A 16 -8.19 10.61 -1.60
C PHE A 16 -7.34 9.96 -0.52
N VAL A 17 -7.88 8.91 0.08
CA VAL A 17 -7.24 8.22 1.19
C VAL A 17 -6.73 6.87 0.73
N THR A 18 -5.59 6.46 1.25
CA THR A 18 -5.14 5.08 1.27
C THR A 18 -4.65 4.77 2.67
N TRP A 19 -4.53 3.52 3.01
CA TRP A 19 -3.97 3.12 4.29
C TRP A 19 -2.54 2.65 4.13
N ASP A 20 -1.83 2.47 5.24
CA ASP A 20 -0.54 1.81 5.29
C ASP A 20 -0.61 0.63 6.28
N ASP A 21 0.49 0.22 6.85
CA ASP A 21 0.60 -0.90 7.78
C ASP A 21 0.15 -0.55 9.20
N HIS A 22 0.50 0.63 9.69
CA HIS A 22 0.23 1.08 11.06
C HIS A 22 -1.26 1.25 11.41
N GLU A 23 -2.13 1.24 10.42
CA GLU A 23 -3.58 1.20 10.66
C GLU A 23 -4.06 -0.15 11.20
N PHE A 24 -3.22 -1.19 11.07
CA PHE A 24 -3.66 -2.55 11.35
C PHE A 24 -2.54 -3.46 11.89
N ASP A 25 -1.43 -3.68 11.15
CA ASP A 25 -0.36 -4.62 11.52
C ASP A 25 0.94 -4.22 10.81
N ASN A 26 2.01 -3.98 11.61
CA ASN A 26 3.28 -3.46 11.10
C ASN A 26 3.83 -4.33 9.98
N ASN A 27 4.33 -3.68 8.93
CA ASN A 27 4.95 -4.30 7.75
C ASN A 27 4.19 -5.47 7.13
N CYS A 28 2.88 -5.56 7.34
CA CYS A 28 2.06 -6.65 6.83
C CYS A 28 2.18 -6.83 5.32
N ALA A 29 2.16 -8.09 4.88
CA ALA A 29 2.23 -8.47 3.46
C ALA A 29 1.12 -9.47 3.14
N ASP A 30 0.09 -9.04 2.41
CA ASP A 30 -1.10 -9.83 2.10
C ASP A 30 -1.70 -10.50 3.36
N ASP A 31 -1.70 -11.82 3.45
CA ASP A 31 -2.19 -12.59 4.59
C ASP A 31 -1.10 -12.96 5.62
N ILE A 32 0.05 -12.31 5.53
CA ILE A 32 1.21 -12.53 6.40
C ILE A 32 1.40 -11.36 7.34
N SER A 33 1.40 -11.65 8.66
CA SER A 33 1.77 -10.72 9.72
C SER A 33 3.29 -10.72 9.94
N GLU A 34 3.85 -9.58 10.32
CA GLU A 34 5.23 -9.50 10.83
C GLU A 34 5.38 -10.22 12.18
N GLU A 35 4.31 -10.31 12.96
CA GLU A 35 4.31 -10.97 14.26
C GLU A 35 4.50 -12.49 14.11
N LYS A 36 5.67 -13.00 14.53
CA LYS A 36 5.97 -14.43 14.44
C LYS A 36 5.03 -15.28 15.29
N GLY A 37 4.45 -16.29 14.66
CA GLY A 37 3.62 -17.28 15.37
C GLY A 37 2.17 -16.86 15.62
N ILE A 38 1.74 -15.74 15.05
CA ILE A 38 0.32 -15.39 15.06
C ILE A 38 -0.48 -16.42 14.25
N ASP A 39 -1.63 -16.82 14.77
CA ASP A 39 -2.56 -17.67 14.03
C ASP A 39 -3.11 -16.88 12.81
N PRO A 40 -3.00 -17.42 11.58
CA PRO A 40 -3.52 -16.76 10.38
C PRO A 40 -5.00 -16.38 10.47
N ALA A 41 -5.82 -17.18 11.17
CA ALA A 41 -7.23 -16.87 11.34
C ALA A 41 -7.43 -15.65 12.25
N VAL A 42 -6.63 -15.52 13.31
CA VAL A 42 -6.63 -14.34 14.20
C VAL A 42 -6.17 -13.11 13.46
N TYR A 43 -5.10 -13.22 12.66
CA TYR A 43 -4.61 -12.14 11.81
C TYR A 43 -5.69 -11.67 10.82
N LEU A 44 -6.32 -12.59 10.08
CA LEU A 44 -7.35 -12.24 9.10
C LEU A 44 -8.61 -11.65 9.76
N GLN A 45 -8.96 -12.08 10.97
CA GLN A 45 -10.05 -11.45 11.71
C GLN A 45 -9.69 -10.02 12.12
N ARG A 46 -8.48 -9.78 12.66
CA ARG A 46 -7.96 -8.44 12.98
C ARG A 46 -8.01 -7.54 11.73
N ARG A 47 -7.60 -8.06 10.57
CA ARG A 47 -7.66 -7.34 9.30
C ARG A 47 -9.10 -6.99 8.89
N ALA A 48 -10.03 -7.92 9.05
CA ALA A 48 -11.45 -7.67 8.75
C ALA A 48 -12.03 -6.54 9.62
N ASP A 49 -11.72 -6.55 10.92
CA ASP A 49 -12.19 -5.54 11.87
C ASP A 49 -11.57 -4.16 11.56
N ALA A 50 -10.28 -4.13 11.20
CA ALA A 50 -9.59 -2.91 10.79
C ALA A 50 -10.17 -2.34 9.48
N TYR A 51 -10.48 -3.19 8.50
CA TYR A 51 -11.11 -2.76 7.25
C TYR A 51 -12.52 -2.18 7.47
N GLN A 52 -13.28 -2.82 8.35
CA GLN A 52 -14.59 -2.29 8.73
C GLN A 52 -14.46 -0.90 9.38
N ALA A 53 -13.57 -0.76 10.36
CA ALA A 53 -13.32 0.52 11.01
C ALA A 53 -12.82 1.59 10.03
N TYR A 54 -11.91 1.24 9.13
CA TYR A 54 -11.41 2.15 8.12
C TYR A 54 -12.52 2.62 7.16
N TYR A 55 -13.37 1.71 6.70
CA TYR A 55 -14.50 2.07 5.84
C TYR A 55 -15.50 2.99 6.53
N GLU A 56 -15.80 2.76 7.80
CA GLU A 56 -16.74 3.58 8.58
C GLU A 56 -16.21 4.98 8.92
N MET A 57 -14.86 5.11 9.02
CA MET A 57 -14.24 6.35 9.44
C MET A 57 -13.73 7.21 8.28
N MET A 58 -13.44 6.62 7.13
CA MET A 58 -12.85 7.30 5.99
C MET A 58 -13.85 7.53 4.85
N PRO A 59 -13.68 8.57 4.02
CA PRO A 59 -14.63 8.94 2.96
C PRO A 59 -14.50 8.00 1.75
N LEU A 60 -14.72 6.72 1.95
CA LEU A 60 -14.69 5.70 0.91
C LEU A 60 -16.07 5.55 0.23
N ARG A 61 -16.04 5.14 -1.03
CA ARG A 61 -17.26 4.87 -1.77
C ARG A 61 -17.72 3.42 -1.56
N ARG A 62 -19.00 3.15 -1.83
CA ARG A 62 -19.63 1.82 -1.68
C ARG A 62 -18.88 0.69 -2.36
N ARG A 63 -18.15 0.94 -3.46
CA ARG A 63 -17.29 -0.07 -4.10
C ARG A 63 -16.18 -0.60 -3.21
N SER A 64 -15.78 0.17 -2.21
CA SER A 64 -14.77 -0.19 -1.21
C SER A 64 -15.40 -0.74 0.07
N LEU A 65 -16.66 -1.20 0.05
CA LEU A 65 -17.27 -1.87 1.19
C LEU A 65 -16.51 -3.18 1.48
N PRO A 66 -16.00 -3.38 2.69
CA PRO A 66 -15.24 -4.58 3.04
C PRO A 66 -16.08 -5.85 2.90
N LYS A 67 -15.42 -6.94 2.59
CA LYS A 67 -15.97 -8.29 2.59
C LYS A 67 -15.06 -9.17 3.43
N GLY A 68 -15.28 -9.17 4.76
CA GLY A 68 -14.35 -9.79 5.69
C GLY A 68 -12.94 -9.18 5.54
N PRO A 69 -11.89 -9.99 5.43
CA PRO A 69 -10.51 -9.51 5.34
C PRO A 69 -10.12 -8.97 3.94
N HIS A 70 -11.08 -8.57 3.12
CA HIS A 70 -10.84 -8.03 1.78
C HIS A 70 -11.48 -6.66 1.60
N LEU A 71 -10.70 -5.70 1.13
CA LEU A 71 -11.11 -4.33 0.85
C LEU A 71 -10.60 -3.90 -0.53
N GLN A 72 -11.51 -3.53 -1.45
CA GLN A 72 -11.11 -2.95 -2.73
C GLN A 72 -10.68 -1.49 -2.52
N LEU A 73 -9.40 -1.26 -2.25
CA LEU A 73 -8.87 0.06 -1.96
C LEU A 73 -8.24 0.74 -3.17
N TYR A 74 -7.44 0.03 -3.99
CA TYR A 74 -6.86 0.63 -5.18
C TYR A 74 -7.93 1.06 -6.17
N ARG A 75 -7.80 2.27 -6.68
CA ARG A 75 -8.80 2.92 -7.51
C ARG A 75 -8.21 4.09 -8.28
N GLN A 76 -8.94 4.61 -9.25
CA GLN A 76 -8.59 5.86 -9.93
C GLN A 76 -9.72 6.88 -9.85
N ALA A 77 -9.34 8.15 -9.95
CA ALA A 77 -10.23 9.28 -10.08
C ALA A 77 -9.59 10.34 -10.97
N SER A 78 -10.36 10.88 -11.91
CA SER A 78 -9.88 11.92 -12.83
C SER A 78 -10.37 13.29 -12.37
N PHE A 79 -9.48 14.28 -12.44
CA PHE A 79 -9.79 15.68 -12.27
C PHE A 79 -9.77 16.36 -13.65
N GLY A 80 -10.88 16.24 -14.36
CA GLY A 80 -10.98 16.65 -15.75
C GLY A 80 -9.88 16.00 -16.61
N ARG A 81 -9.29 16.79 -17.50
CA ARG A 81 -8.11 16.38 -18.29
C ARG A 81 -6.79 16.78 -17.64
N LEU A 82 -6.83 17.41 -16.47
CA LEU A 82 -5.63 17.89 -15.79
C LEU A 82 -4.87 16.73 -15.14
N ALA A 83 -5.55 15.91 -14.33
CA ALA A 83 -4.89 14.86 -13.56
C ALA A 83 -5.74 13.59 -13.44
N ASN A 84 -5.07 12.46 -13.48
CA ASN A 84 -5.63 11.16 -13.14
C ASN A 84 -4.89 10.64 -11.90
N PHE A 85 -5.62 10.45 -10.81
CA PHE A 85 -5.10 9.94 -9.54
C PHE A 85 -5.32 8.43 -9.50
N MET A 86 -4.24 7.67 -9.37
CA MET A 86 -4.24 6.23 -9.16
C MET A 86 -3.79 5.97 -7.73
N VAL A 87 -4.76 5.65 -6.88
CA VAL A 87 -4.51 5.30 -5.48
C VAL A 87 -4.16 3.83 -5.42
N LEU A 88 -3.00 3.51 -4.88
CA LEU A 88 -2.48 2.14 -4.76
C LEU A 88 -2.79 1.54 -3.38
N ASP A 89 -2.70 0.23 -3.32
CA ASP A 89 -2.69 -0.58 -2.11
C ASP A 89 -1.47 -1.48 -2.15
N GLU A 90 -0.44 -1.10 -1.45
CA GLU A 90 0.86 -1.77 -1.43
C GLU A 90 1.00 -2.75 -0.26
N ARG A 91 -0.07 -2.99 0.50
CA ARG A 91 -0.07 -3.91 1.64
C ARG A 91 -0.85 -5.19 1.37
N GLN A 92 -2.07 -5.09 0.82
CA GLN A 92 -2.99 -6.22 0.68
C GLN A 92 -2.60 -7.22 -0.41
N TYR A 93 -1.74 -6.85 -1.37
CA TYR A 93 -1.47 -7.65 -2.57
C TYR A 93 0.00 -7.98 -2.78
N ARG A 94 0.88 -7.50 -1.92
CA ARG A 94 2.31 -7.72 -2.06
C ARG A 94 2.72 -9.12 -1.62
N SER A 95 3.80 -9.62 -2.19
CA SER A 95 4.47 -10.80 -1.65
C SER A 95 5.15 -10.46 -0.33
N ASP A 96 5.51 -11.48 0.45
CA ASP A 96 6.30 -11.31 1.65
C ASP A 96 7.64 -10.60 1.36
N GLN A 97 8.17 -9.87 2.33
CA GLN A 97 9.42 -9.14 2.19
C GLN A 97 10.60 -10.11 2.00
N PRO A 98 11.43 -9.89 0.98
CA PRO A 98 12.63 -10.72 0.81
C PRO A 98 13.62 -10.48 1.97
N ASN A 99 14.37 -11.51 2.32
CA ASN A 99 15.33 -11.53 3.42
C ASN A 99 14.73 -11.36 4.84
N GLY A 100 13.43 -11.56 4.99
CA GLY A 100 12.70 -11.03 6.13
C GLY A 100 12.64 -9.51 6.05
N ASP A 101 11.96 -8.86 6.88
CA ASP A 101 11.86 -7.42 6.96
C ASP A 101 13.22 -6.74 7.29
N GLY A 102 13.31 -5.41 7.20
CA GLY A 102 14.49 -4.65 7.56
C GLY A 102 15.32 -4.15 6.39
N LYS A 103 16.62 -3.88 6.65
CA LYS A 103 17.54 -3.31 5.67
C LYS A 103 18.57 -4.34 5.22
N HIS A 104 18.58 -4.64 3.93
CA HIS A 104 19.46 -5.62 3.33
C HIS A 104 20.05 -5.14 2.00
N PRO A 105 21.22 -5.66 1.57
CA PRO A 105 21.72 -5.41 0.22
C PRO A 105 20.78 -6.05 -0.82
N LEU A 106 20.82 -5.52 -2.05
CA LEU A 106 20.11 -6.11 -3.19
C LEU A 106 20.79 -7.42 -3.59
N ASN A 107 20.35 -8.50 -2.99
CA ASN A 107 20.82 -9.84 -3.25
C ASN A 107 19.83 -10.63 -4.13
N LYS A 108 20.14 -11.91 -4.38
CA LYS A 108 19.32 -12.78 -5.22
C LYS A 108 17.85 -12.89 -4.72
N ALA A 109 17.61 -12.80 -3.41
CA ALA A 109 16.26 -12.85 -2.86
C ALA A 109 15.49 -11.56 -3.17
N ALA A 110 16.10 -10.40 -2.97
CA ALA A 110 15.50 -9.10 -3.30
C ALA A 110 15.26 -8.94 -4.82
N LEU A 111 16.15 -9.49 -5.65
CA LEU A 111 16.04 -9.44 -7.11
C LEU A 111 15.22 -10.59 -7.71
N ASN A 112 14.47 -11.33 -6.91
CA ASN A 112 13.67 -12.43 -7.40
C ASN A 112 12.46 -11.87 -8.20
N PRO A 113 12.28 -12.25 -9.49
CA PRO A 113 11.19 -11.75 -10.31
C PRO A 113 9.79 -12.18 -9.86
N SER A 114 9.69 -13.09 -8.90
CA SER A 114 8.41 -13.44 -8.27
C SER A 114 7.97 -12.44 -7.19
N ASN A 115 8.88 -11.58 -6.70
CA ASN A 115 8.52 -10.53 -5.77
C ASN A 115 7.56 -9.53 -6.44
N SER A 116 6.57 -9.09 -5.71
CA SER A 116 5.57 -8.18 -6.25
C SER A 116 5.00 -7.26 -5.18
N MET A 117 5.16 -5.96 -5.35
CA MET A 117 4.54 -4.95 -4.49
C MET A 117 3.01 -4.85 -4.71
N LEU A 118 2.54 -5.04 -5.92
CA LEU A 118 1.15 -4.77 -6.28
C LEU A 118 0.31 -6.01 -6.54
N GLY A 119 0.93 -7.18 -6.65
CA GLY A 119 0.28 -8.36 -7.18
C GLY A 119 -0.16 -8.21 -8.63
N ALA A 120 -0.49 -9.30 -9.29
CA ALA A 120 -0.79 -9.31 -10.73
C ALA A 120 -2.05 -8.50 -11.11
N LYS A 121 -3.10 -8.57 -10.29
CA LYS A 121 -4.37 -7.88 -10.60
C LYS A 121 -4.22 -6.37 -10.58
N GLN A 122 -3.65 -5.82 -9.49
CA GLN A 122 -3.47 -4.38 -9.34
C GLN A 122 -2.45 -3.85 -10.35
N ARG A 123 -1.33 -4.56 -10.55
CA ARG A 123 -0.32 -4.19 -11.55
C ARG A 123 -0.93 -4.06 -12.95
N ASN A 124 -1.70 -5.05 -13.38
CA ASN A 124 -2.33 -5.03 -14.70
C ASN A 124 -3.40 -3.93 -14.81
N TRP A 125 -4.10 -3.63 -13.73
CA TRP A 125 -5.01 -2.49 -13.66
C TRP A 125 -4.24 -1.17 -13.78
N LEU A 126 -3.14 -1.00 -13.06
CA LEU A 126 -2.29 0.19 -13.11
C LEU A 126 -1.75 0.45 -14.52
N TYR A 127 -1.21 -0.58 -15.17
CA TYR A 127 -0.72 -0.47 -16.54
C TYR A 127 -1.81 -0.04 -17.51
N ARG A 128 -2.99 -0.64 -17.44
CA ARG A 128 -4.12 -0.22 -18.27
C ARG A 128 -4.54 1.22 -17.98
N SER A 129 -4.59 1.61 -16.72
CA SER A 129 -4.96 2.97 -16.32
C SER A 129 -3.98 4.01 -16.84
N LEU A 130 -2.67 3.71 -16.83
CA LEU A 130 -1.63 4.57 -17.38
C LEU A 130 -1.71 4.66 -18.91
N LEU A 131 -1.85 3.52 -19.59
CA LEU A 131 -1.91 3.46 -21.06
C LEU A 131 -3.17 4.14 -21.63
N GLN A 132 -4.28 4.13 -20.90
CA GLN A 132 -5.54 4.74 -21.31
C GLN A 132 -5.71 6.19 -20.85
N SER A 133 -4.77 6.70 -20.07
CA SER A 133 -4.89 8.06 -19.54
C SER A 133 -4.64 9.10 -20.63
N GLU A 134 -5.59 10.01 -20.77
CA GLU A 134 -5.47 11.23 -21.57
C GLU A 134 -5.18 12.48 -20.73
N SER A 135 -4.94 12.29 -19.43
CA SER A 135 -4.68 13.37 -18.50
C SER A 135 -3.25 13.92 -18.67
N LYS A 136 -3.09 15.21 -18.42
CA LYS A 136 -1.78 15.87 -18.44
C LYS A 136 -0.84 15.32 -17.38
N TRP A 137 -1.36 14.96 -16.21
CA TRP A 137 -0.62 14.38 -15.09
C TRP A 137 -1.21 13.05 -14.67
N ASN A 138 -0.35 12.08 -14.44
CA ASN A 138 -0.67 10.83 -13.79
C ASN A 138 -0.03 10.83 -12.40
N VAL A 139 -0.86 10.79 -11.38
CA VAL A 139 -0.44 10.85 -9.97
C VAL A 139 -0.68 9.49 -9.33
N MET A 140 0.38 8.83 -8.91
CA MET A 140 0.30 7.60 -8.11
C MET A 140 0.35 7.98 -6.63
N ALA A 141 -0.79 7.81 -5.93
CA ALA A 141 -0.87 7.96 -4.49
C ALA A 141 -0.59 6.59 -3.85
N GLN A 142 0.54 6.48 -3.18
CA GLN A 142 1.10 5.22 -2.70
C GLN A 142 1.66 5.37 -1.28
N GLN A 143 1.87 4.25 -0.61
CA GLN A 143 2.27 4.18 0.79
C GLN A 143 3.77 4.35 0.98
N VAL A 144 4.57 3.63 0.21
CA VAL A 144 6.02 3.56 0.40
C VAL A 144 6.78 4.13 -0.79
N MET A 145 8.00 4.63 -0.53
CA MET A 145 8.80 5.31 -1.53
C MET A 145 9.23 4.36 -2.67
N MET A 146 8.92 4.74 -3.90
CA MET A 146 9.33 4.00 -5.11
C MET A 146 10.82 4.18 -5.45
N GLY A 147 11.46 5.25 -4.97
CA GLY A 147 12.88 5.53 -5.27
C GLY A 147 13.83 4.55 -4.57
N MET A 148 14.92 4.21 -5.26
CA MET A 148 16.02 3.45 -4.66
C MET A 148 16.85 4.33 -3.73
N VAL A 149 16.44 4.43 -2.46
CA VAL A 149 17.17 5.15 -1.42
C VAL A 149 18.01 4.13 -0.63
N GLY A 150 19.31 4.11 -0.89
CA GLY A 150 20.27 3.28 -0.17
C GLY A 150 20.75 3.94 1.12
N PHE A 151 20.93 3.14 2.15
CA PHE A 151 21.59 3.56 3.40
C PHE A 151 23.05 3.14 3.30
N PRO A 152 24.01 4.06 3.49
CA PRO A 152 25.42 3.75 3.44
C PRO A 152 25.81 2.81 4.60
N THR A 153 26.79 1.96 4.35
CA THR A 153 27.41 1.08 5.34
C THR A 153 28.92 1.24 5.25
N ASP A 154 29.63 1.12 6.35
CA ASP A 154 31.08 1.33 6.41
C ASP A 154 31.80 0.21 5.61
N GLY A 155 32.26 0.57 4.38
CA GLY A 155 33.03 -0.32 3.51
C GLY A 155 32.26 -1.44 2.81
N GLU A 156 30.95 -1.52 3.00
CA GLU A 156 30.07 -2.53 2.41
C GLU A 156 29.08 -1.91 1.40
N PRO A 157 28.46 -2.73 0.54
CA PRO A 157 27.38 -2.24 -0.33
C PRO A 157 26.25 -1.60 0.46
N SER A 158 25.65 -0.56 -0.10
CA SER A 158 24.45 0.07 0.50
C SER A 158 23.36 -0.97 0.76
N VAL A 159 22.63 -0.77 1.85
CA VAL A 159 21.46 -1.57 2.20
C VAL A 159 20.18 -0.77 1.89
N TYR A 160 19.10 -1.48 1.61
CA TYR A 160 17.80 -0.93 1.23
C TYR A 160 16.72 -1.52 2.13
N SER A 161 15.67 -0.76 2.40
CA SER A 161 14.50 -1.29 3.11
C SER A 161 13.79 -2.32 2.24
N MET A 162 13.62 -3.52 2.77
CA MET A 162 12.89 -4.60 2.09
C MET A 162 11.38 -4.41 2.15
N ASP A 163 10.90 -3.53 3.02
CA ASP A 163 9.50 -3.12 3.09
C ASP A 163 9.09 -2.11 2.00
N GLN A 164 10.06 -1.57 1.27
CA GLN A 164 9.85 -0.60 0.19
C GLN A 164 10.13 -1.20 -1.19
N TRP A 165 9.89 -0.43 -2.23
CA TRP A 165 10.06 -0.88 -3.63
C TRP A 165 11.40 -1.55 -3.98
N PRO A 166 12.54 -1.19 -3.37
CA PRO A 166 13.78 -1.95 -3.61
C PRO A 166 13.74 -3.43 -3.22
N GLY A 167 12.80 -3.84 -2.38
CA GLY A 167 12.56 -5.25 -2.04
C GLY A 167 11.76 -6.05 -3.08
N TYR A 168 11.24 -5.36 -4.14
CA TYR A 168 10.25 -5.94 -5.05
C TYR A 168 10.53 -5.74 -6.53
#